data_54f517e06a72b1b605ad600b92c80c6d
#
_entry.id   54f517e06a72b1b605ad600b92c80c6d
#
_cell.length_a   1.000
_cell.length_b   1.000
_cell.length_c   1.000
_cell.angle_alpha   90.00
_cell.angle_beta   90.00
_cell.angle_gamma   90.00
#
_symmetry.space_group_name_H-M   'P 1'
#
loop_
_entity.id
_entity.type
_entity.pdbx_description
1 polymer ?
#
loop_
_entity_poly.entity_id
_entity_poly.type
_entity_poly.pdbx_seq_one_letter_code
_entity_poly.pdbx_strand_id
1 'polypeptide(L)'
;MENFNILSINEIKNLNQDDQNEFIERILKGEGKISLLSGPPKAGKSTLALNFAKAIASGTRFLDFKTTKSGVLYISLDSEVDTISQKIKAMGIQSDVNIHFITDTYIQLGNDDGLTFNEDIPTLLEVLEIALTKINNLKVVILDMFDNIRILNEYNLYNNEKLRSDLDCVKEIAKILNLHILLLNHDRKQGASNAYNVSAGGTKLVGLLNGSFIHLSRAGLGTKVAKIEIGGRNVEEQVLDVYFDSKTCEFCKIPENELDDIDSDIAKIRNYIQIRKEFHGTMSALCAQTGLTISECSLGKKINNNLKLLESEGISCKRISGHRNGRLYRLTLMDED
;
A
#
# COMPACT_ATOMS: atom_id res chain seq x y z
N MET A 1 42.05 7.12 4.77
CA MET A 1 41.55 8.52 4.87
C MET A 1 40.25 8.54 4.12
N GLU A 2 39.16 8.77 4.86
CA GLU A 2 37.84 8.90 4.25
C GLU A 2 37.82 10.14 3.36
N ASN A 3 37.49 9.97 2.09
CA ASN A 3 37.32 11.08 1.17
C ASN A 3 35.98 11.77 1.49
N PHE A 4 36.04 12.83 2.27
CA PHE A 4 34.88 13.70 2.46
C PHE A 4 34.68 14.54 1.20
N ASN A 5 33.53 14.44 0.58
CA ASN A 5 33.14 15.28 -0.53
C ASN A 5 32.55 16.58 0.01
N ILE A 6 33.30 17.65 -0.05
CA ILE A 6 32.85 19.00 0.36
C ILE A 6 32.39 19.73 -0.92
N LEU A 7 31.09 19.95 -1.04
CA LEU A 7 30.49 20.59 -2.20
C LEU A 7 30.09 22.04 -1.87
N SER A 8 30.41 22.96 -2.76
CA SER A 8 29.91 24.33 -2.71
C SER A 8 28.42 24.39 -3.11
N ILE A 9 27.76 25.51 -2.78
CA ILE A 9 26.35 25.74 -3.20
C ILE A 9 26.19 25.66 -4.74
N ASN A 10 27.18 26.14 -5.49
CA ASN A 10 27.13 26.12 -6.94
C ASN A 10 27.26 24.70 -7.48
N GLU A 11 28.11 23.86 -6.91
CA GLU A 11 28.23 22.44 -7.26
C GLU A 11 26.93 21.69 -6.94
N ILE A 12 26.33 21.94 -5.77
CA ILE A 12 25.04 21.34 -5.39
C ILE A 12 23.91 21.76 -6.35
N LYS A 13 23.86 23.06 -6.77
CA LYS A 13 22.86 23.54 -7.73
C LYS A 13 23.04 22.95 -9.12
N ASN A 14 24.28 22.63 -9.50
CA ASN A 14 24.62 22.03 -10.81
C ASN A 14 24.54 20.50 -10.80
N LEU A 15 24.36 19.85 -9.64
CA LEU A 15 23.97 18.46 -9.59
C LEU A 15 22.55 18.39 -10.17
N ASN A 16 22.44 17.87 -11.40
CA ASN A 16 21.17 17.71 -12.08
C ASN A 16 20.21 16.90 -11.19
N GLN A 17 19.27 17.58 -10.57
CA GLN A 17 18.17 16.95 -9.82
C GLN A 17 17.09 16.43 -10.77
N ASP A 18 17.15 16.78 -12.06
CA ASP A 18 16.09 16.53 -13.04
C ASP A 18 16.08 15.11 -13.66
N ASP A 19 17.15 14.31 -13.43
CA ASP A 19 17.26 12.98 -14.02
C ASP A 19 16.89 11.83 -13.05
N GLN A 20 16.08 12.09 -12.02
CA GLN A 20 15.55 10.99 -11.24
C GLN A 20 14.39 10.35 -12.01
N ASN A 21 14.65 9.19 -12.64
CA ASN A 21 13.61 8.40 -13.27
C ASN A 21 12.42 8.20 -12.33
N GLU A 22 11.25 8.67 -12.72
CA GLU A 22 10.01 8.36 -12.03
C GLU A 22 9.43 7.08 -12.65
N PHE A 23 9.60 5.95 -11.97
CA PHE A 23 9.05 4.68 -12.43
C PHE A 23 7.54 4.70 -12.47
N ILE A 24 6.92 5.35 -11.48
CA ILE A 24 5.53 5.79 -11.51
C ILE A 24 5.53 7.24 -11.01
N GLU A 25 5.06 8.14 -11.85
CA GLU A 25 4.98 9.58 -11.59
C GLU A 25 4.40 9.83 -10.18
N ARG A 26 5.11 10.62 -9.35
CA ARG A 26 4.73 10.98 -7.97
C ARG A 26 4.54 9.81 -7.00
N ILE A 27 4.85 8.57 -7.39
CA ILE A 27 4.67 7.38 -6.54
C ILE A 27 6.00 6.66 -6.31
N LEU A 28 6.69 6.24 -7.36
CA LEU A 28 7.99 5.55 -7.27
C LEU A 28 9.05 6.33 -8.02
N LYS A 29 9.96 6.98 -7.28
CA LYS A 29 10.93 7.91 -7.83
C LYS A 29 12.36 7.56 -7.46
N GLY A 30 13.22 7.58 -8.48
CA GLY A 30 14.68 7.49 -8.34
C GLY A 30 15.23 6.08 -8.21
N GLU A 31 16.38 5.86 -8.83
CA GLU A 31 17.22 4.68 -8.65
C GLU A 31 18.01 4.79 -7.33
N GLY A 32 18.55 3.68 -6.83
CA GLY A 32 19.27 3.66 -5.55
C GLY A 32 18.40 3.94 -4.33
N LYS A 33 17.08 3.71 -4.42
CA LYS A 33 16.13 4.01 -3.37
C LYS A 33 15.30 2.81 -2.94
N ILE A 34 14.81 2.88 -1.71
CA ILE A 34 13.85 1.90 -1.19
C ILE A 34 12.54 2.61 -0.86
N SER A 35 11.45 2.01 -1.32
CA SER A 35 10.07 2.40 -0.99
C SER A 35 9.36 1.27 -0.24
N LEU A 36 8.32 1.60 0.50
CA LEU A 36 7.54 0.65 1.27
C LEU A 36 6.07 0.68 0.87
N LEU A 37 5.50 -0.49 0.56
CA LEU A 37 4.08 -0.71 0.45
C LEU A 37 3.59 -1.47 1.68
N SER A 38 2.81 -0.82 2.52
CA SER A 38 2.22 -1.42 3.71
C SER A 38 0.69 -1.52 3.62
N GLY A 39 0.11 -2.25 4.54
CA GLY A 39 -1.33 -2.39 4.66
C GLY A 39 -1.71 -3.65 5.43
N PRO A 40 -2.96 -3.77 5.89
CA PRO A 40 -3.42 -4.92 6.64
C PRO A 40 -3.35 -6.21 5.82
N PRO A 41 -3.32 -7.38 6.47
CA PRO A 41 -3.43 -8.67 5.78
C PRO A 41 -4.68 -8.69 4.88
N LYS A 42 -4.54 -9.26 3.68
CA LYS A 42 -5.63 -9.39 2.68
C LYS A 42 -6.16 -8.06 2.11
N ALA A 43 -5.49 -6.94 2.33
CA ALA A 43 -5.84 -5.66 1.69
C ALA A 43 -5.62 -5.67 0.17
N GLY A 44 -4.73 -6.52 -0.35
CA GLY A 44 -4.40 -6.61 -1.77
C GLY A 44 -3.04 -6.02 -2.13
N LYS A 45 -2.11 -5.90 -1.17
CA LYS A 45 -0.75 -5.37 -1.38
C LYS A 45 -0.02 -6.03 -2.56
N SER A 46 0.09 -7.37 -2.56
CA SER A 46 0.72 -8.12 -3.66
C SER A 46 0.04 -7.89 -5.00
N THR A 47 -1.27 -7.66 -5.00
CA THR A 47 -2.02 -7.34 -6.21
C THR A 47 -1.72 -5.92 -6.69
N LEU A 48 -1.67 -4.94 -5.79
CA LEU A 48 -1.28 -3.56 -6.10
C LEU A 48 0.17 -3.50 -6.61
N ALA A 49 1.08 -4.21 -5.97
CA ALA A 49 2.47 -4.30 -6.40
C ALA A 49 2.60 -4.92 -7.80
N LEU A 50 1.78 -5.93 -8.13
CA LEU A 50 1.73 -6.51 -9.46
C LEU A 50 1.13 -5.55 -10.50
N ASN A 51 0.16 -4.70 -10.11
CA ASN A 51 -0.33 -3.61 -10.99
C ASN A 51 0.78 -2.59 -11.26
N PHE A 52 1.60 -2.24 -10.27
CA PHE A 52 2.78 -1.39 -10.48
C PHE A 52 3.78 -2.06 -11.45
N ALA A 53 4.09 -3.34 -11.23
CA ALA A 53 4.97 -4.10 -12.10
C ALA A 53 4.48 -4.11 -13.55
N LYS A 54 3.18 -4.38 -13.77
CA LYS A 54 2.55 -4.35 -15.09
C LYS A 54 2.70 -2.97 -15.74
N ALA A 55 2.34 -1.90 -15.04
CA ALA A 55 2.37 -0.55 -15.57
C ALA A 55 3.80 -0.13 -15.96
N ILE A 56 4.79 -0.37 -15.07
CA ILE A 56 6.20 -0.05 -15.32
C ILE A 56 6.75 -0.85 -16.49
N ALA A 57 6.59 -2.17 -16.47
CA ALA A 57 7.20 -3.04 -17.48
C ALA A 57 6.56 -2.85 -18.88
N SER A 58 5.28 -2.52 -18.93
CA SER A 58 4.58 -2.20 -20.20
C SER A 58 4.80 -0.75 -20.65
N GLY A 59 5.17 0.16 -19.73
CA GLY A 59 5.20 1.60 -20.00
C GLY A 59 3.80 2.22 -20.12
N THR A 60 2.79 1.56 -19.53
CA THR A 60 1.40 2.04 -19.49
C THR A 60 1.14 2.87 -18.24
N ARG A 61 0.09 3.68 -18.22
CA ARG A 61 -0.25 4.43 -17.02
C ARG A 61 -0.70 3.50 -15.89
N PHE A 62 -0.31 3.85 -14.66
CA PHE A 62 -0.97 3.35 -13.45
C PHE A 62 -1.99 4.40 -13.02
N LEU A 63 -3.28 4.08 -13.09
CA LEU A 63 -4.36 5.08 -13.00
C LEU A 63 -4.09 6.22 -14.00
N ASP A 64 -3.91 7.46 -13.53
CA ASP A 64 -3.56 8.61 -14.38
C ASP A 64 -2.06 8.91 -14.43
N PHE A 65 -1.26 8.25 -13.59
CA PHE A 65 0.16 8.52 -13.46
C PHE A 65 0.94 7.91 -14.62
N LYS A 66 1.85 8.68 -15.19
CA LYS A 66 2.79 8.20 -16.20
C LYS A 66 3.77 7.21 -15.59
N THR A 67 4.27 6.29 -16.40
CA THR A 67 5.33 5.37 -15.99
C THR A 67 6.51 5.43 -16.95
N THR A 68 7.69 5.17 -16.41
CA THR A 68 8.90 4.96 -17.22
C THR A 68 9.09 3.47 -17.44
N LYS A 69 9.07 3.06 -18.73
CA LYS A 69 9.20 1.64 -19.10
C LYS A 69 10.55 1.08 -18.68
N SER A 70 10.54 0.03 -17.85
CA SER A 70 11.74 -0.60 -17.31
C SER A 70 11.50 -2.09 -17.07
N GLY A 71 12.58 -2.87 -16.96
CA GLY A 71 12.51 -4.25 -16.48
C GLY A 71 12.15 -4.29 -14.99
N VAL A 72 11.33 -5.25 -14.62
CA VAL A 72 10.86 -5.48 -13.24
C VAL A 72 11.17 -6.90 -12.81
N LEU A 73 11.79 -7.05 -11.63
CA LEU A 73 11.93 -8.33 -10.96
C LEU A 73 10.95 -8.37 -9.77
N TYR A 74 10.06 -9.34 -9.77
CA TYR A 74 9.12 -9.59 -8.68
C TYR A 74 9.58 -10.82 -7.88
N ILE A 75 10.04 -10.62 -6.67
CA ILE A 75 10.45 -11.68 -5.74
C ILE A 75 9.26 -11.96 -4.83
N SER A 76 8.60 -13.11 -5.03
CA SER A 76 7.44 -13.55 -4.26
C SER A 76 7.81 -14.73 -3.39
N LEU A 77 7.95 -14.48 -2.10
CA LEU A 77 8.34 -15.50 -1.11
C LEU A 77 7.16 -15.96 -0.22
N ASP A 78 5.98 -15.38 -0.43
CA ASP A 78 4.78 -15.62 0.38
C ASP A 78 3.61 -16.20 -0.42
N SER A 79 3.67 -16.14 -1.74
CA SER A 79 2.58 -16.58 -2.62
C SER A 79 2.97 -17.76 -3.49
N GLU A 80 2.07 -18.73 -3.60
CA GLU A 80 2.22 -19.85 -4.53
C GLU A 80 2.19 -19.39 -6.00
N VAL A 81 2.96 -20.05 -6.86
CA VAL A 81 3.06 -19.76 -8.31
C VAL A 81 1.69 -19.75 -8.98
N ASP A 82 0.81 -20.66 -8.59
CA ASP A 82 -0.55 -20.75 -9.16
C ASP A 82 -1.37 -19.49 -8.89
N THR A 83 -1.26 -18.92 -7.70
CA THR A 83 -1.92 -17.65 -7.34
C THR A 83 -1.40 -16.50 -8.18
N ILE A 84 -0.09 -16.42 -8.40
CA ILE A 84 0.53 -15.40 -9.25
C ILE A 84 0.08 -15.58 -10.71
N SER A 85 0.09 -16.82 -11.21
CA SER A 85 -0.35 -17.16 -12.57
C SER A 85 -1.79 -16.75 -12.84
N GLN A 86 -2.71 -17.00 -11.88
CA GLN A 86 -4.11 -16.57 -11.99
C GLN A 86 -4.23 -15.05 -12.08
N LYS A 87 -3.48 -14.29 -11.27
CA LYS A 87 -3.48 -12.82 -11.33
C LYS A 87 -2.92 -12.30 -12.64
N ILE A 88 -1.81 -12.86 -13.12
CA ILE A 88 -1.20 -12.49 -14.42
C ILE A 88 -2.20 -12.68 -15.55
N LYS A 89 -2.91 -13.81 -15.58
CA LYS A 89 -3.96 -14.11 -16.57
C LYS A 89 -5.13 -13.13 -16.47
N ALA A 90 -5.62 -12.88 -15.26
CA ALA A 90 -6.72 -11.94 -15.01
C ALA A 90 -6.37 -10.51 -15.45
N MET A 91 -5.13 -10.06 -15.18
CA MET A 91 -4.63 -8.75 -15.59
C MET A 91 -4.31 -8.67 -17.09
N GLY A 92 -4.36 -9.78 -17.83
CA GLY A 92 -4.03 -9.81 -19.25
C GLY A 92 -2.59 -9.43 -19.57
N ILE A 93 -1.64 -9.74 -18.66
CA ILE A 93 -0.21 -9.44 -18.87
C ILE A 93 0.30 -10.37 -19.98
N GLN A 94 0.83 -9.77 -21.04
CA GLN A 94 1.35 -10.49 -22.19
C GLN A 94 2.74 -11.08 -21.90
N SER A 95 3.11 -12.13 -22.62
CA SER A 95 4.37 -12.85 -22.39
C SER A 95 5.64 -12.07 -22.79
N ASP A 96 5.51 -11.01 -23.56
CA ASP A 96 6.61 -10.11 -23.99
C ASP A 96 6.86 -8.95 -23.01
N VAL A 97 6.02 -8.82 -21.97
CA VAL A 97 6.22 -7.80 -20.94
C VAL A 97 7.41 -8.16 -20.06
N ASN A 98 8.34 -7.21 -19.87
CA ASN A 98 9.61 -7.42 -19.18
C ASN A 98 9.44 -7.49 -17.65
N ILE A 99 8.65 -8.46 -17.18
CA ILE A 99 8.50 -8.81 -15.76
C ILE A 99 9.05 -10.23 -15.55
N HIS A 100 9.91 -10.38 -14.58
CA HIS A 100 10.49 -11.66 -14.20
C HIS A 100 10.13 -11.98 -12.73
N PHE A 101 10.01 -13.27 -12.43
CA PHE A 101 9.59 -13.72 -11.12
C PHE A 101 10.66 -14.63 -10.50
N ILE A 102 10.83 -14.49 -9.19
CA ILE A 102 11.50 -15.47 -8.33
C ILE A 102 10.45 -15.94 -7.32
N THR A 103 10.23 -17.26 -7.26
CA THR A 103 9.24 -17.90 -6.39
C THR A 103 9.82 -19.20 -5.82
N ASP A 104 9.16 -19.76 -4.82
CA ASP A 104 9.45 -21.07 -4.26
C ASP A 104 10.93 -21.27 -3.87
N THR A 105 11.56 -20.24 -3.32
CA THR A 105 12.95 -20.25 -2.89
C THR A 105 13.15 -19.52 -1.58
N TYR A 106 14.31 -19.71 -0.99
CA TYR A 106 14.76 -18.97 0.18
C TYR A 106 15.83 -17.96 -0.24
N ILE A 107 15.71 -16.75 0.25
CA ILE A 107 16.69 -15.68 0.09
C ILE A 107 16.90 -15.06 1.47
N GLN A 108 18.14 -14.75 1.81
CA GLN A 108 18.48 -14.07 3.05
C GLN A 108 19.06 -12.69 2.77
N LEU A 109 18.92 -11.79 3.72
CA LEU A 109 19.39 -10.41 3.55
C LEU A 109 20.93 -10.34 3.55
N GLY A 110 21.57 -11.26 4.26
CA GLY A 110 23.02 -11.26 4.39
C GLY A 110 23.48 -10.15 5.32
N ASN A 111 23.40 -10.36 6.62
CA ASN A 111 23.93 -9.46 7.65
C ASN A 111 24.93 -10.18 8.53
N ASP A 112 26.00 -9.49 8.84
CA ASP A 112 27.21 -9.98 9.51
C ASP A 112 27.08 -9.97 11.06
N ASP A 113 25.91 -10.24 11.60
CA ASP A 113 25.74 -10.34 13.05
C ASP A 113 26.02 -11.73 13.63
N GLY A 114 26.57 -12.63 12.79
CA GLY A 114 27.15 -13.92 13.25
C GLY A 114 26.17 -14.96 13.77
N LEU A 115 24.86 -14.73 13.68
CA LEU A 115 23.91 -15.55 14.45
C LEU A 115 23.10 -16.58 13.66
N THR A 116 22.94 -16.47 12.35
CA THR A 116 22.15 -17.46 11.58
C THR A 116 22.34 -17.37 10.06
N PHE A 117 23.51 -16.95 9.62
CA PHE A 117 23.84 -16.98 8.19
C PHE A 117 23.90 -18.44 7.74
N ASN A 118 23.15 -18.79 6.73
CA ASN A 118 23.22 -20.10 6.08
C ASN A 118 23.91 -19.93 4.72
N GLU A 119 25.11 -20.50 4.59
CA GLU A 119 25.92 -20.43 3.35
C GLU A 119 25.22 -21.08 2.14
N ASP A 120 24.28 -21.99 2.37
CA ASP A 120 23.50 -22.64 1.31
C ASP A 120 22.35 -21.78 0.78
N ILE A 121 22.00 -20.67 1.45
CA ILE A 121 20.91 -19.76 1.04
C ILE A 121 21.52 -18.50 0.40
N PRO A 122 21.19 -18.18 -0.86
CA PRO A 122 21.74 -16.99 -1.52
C PRO A 122 21.28 -15.71 -0.82
N THR A 123 22.18 -14.73 -0.80
CA THR A 123 21.88 -13.39 -0.31
C THR A 123 21.06 -12.59 -1.34
N LEU A 124 20.34 -11.57 -0.88
CA LEU A 124 19.63 -10.66 -1.77
C LEU A 124 20.57 -10.00 -2.77
N LEU A 125 21.80 -9.63 -2.36
CA LEU A 125 22.80 -9.04 -3.25
C LEU A 125 23.17 -9.99 -4.40
N GLU A 126 23.54 -11.23 -4.10
CA GLU A 126 23.89 -12.23 -5.11
C GLU A 126 22.76 -12.51 -6.09
N VAL A 127 21.52 -12.61 -5.58
CA VAL A 127 20.34 -12.81 -6.42
C VAL A 127 20.14 -11.63 -7.39
N LEU A 128 20.31 -10.41 -6.91
CA LEU A 128 20.11 -9.21 -7.73
C LEU A 128 21.25 -9.00 -8.73
N GLU A 129 22.49 -9.32 -8.38
CA GLU A 129 23.62 -9.32 -9.33
C GLU A 129 23.37 -10.29 -10.48
N ILE A 130 22.93 -11.52 -10.18
CA ILE A 130 22.57 -12.49 -11.22
C ILE A 130 21.38 -11.98 -12.06
N ALA A 131 20.36 -11.38 -11.43
CA ALA A 131 19.20 -10.84 -12.15
C ALA A 131 19.59 -9.73 -13.13
N LEU A 132 20.51 -8.85 -12.75
CA LEU A 132 21.03 -7.78 -13.62
C LEU A 132 21.72 -8.31 -14.88
N THR A 133 22.29 -9.51 -14.85
CA THR A 133 22.89 -10.13 -16.04
C THR A 133 21.85 -10.75 -16.97
N LYS A 134 20.68 -11.11 -16.45
CA LYS A 134 19.63 -11.85 -17.19
C LYS A 134 18.49 -10.99 -17.66
N ILE A 135 18.16 -9.92 -16.95
CA ILE A 135 17.00 -9.08 -17.21
C ILE A 135 17.44 -7.76 -17.83
N ASN A 136 17.07 -7.55 -19.08
CA ASN A 136 17.42 -6.32 -19.78
C ASN A 136 16.74 -5.12 -19.14
N ASN A 137 17.50 -4.04 -18.93
CA ASN A 137 17.01 -2.79 -18.33
C ASN A 137 16.28 -3.00 -17.00
N LEU A 138 16.75 -3.93 -16.16
CA LEU A 138 16.22 -4.12 -14.80
C LEU A 138 16.47 -2.84 -14.00
N LYS A 139 15.39 -2.24 -13.48
CA LYS A 139 15.45 -1.00 -12.69
C LYS A 139 14.63 -1.09 -11.41
N VAL A 140 13.58 -1.91 -11.41
CA VAL A 140 12.66 -2.01 -10.27
C VAL A 140 12.63 -3.44 -9.75
N VAL A 141 12.79 -3.60 -8.46
CA VAL A 141 12.66 -4.86 -7.73
C VAL A 141 11.49 -4.74 -6.75
N ILE A 142 10.61 -5.70 -6.75
CA ILE A 142 9.51 -5.80 -5.79
C ILE A 142 9.77 -7.01 -4.91
N LEU A 143 9.80 -6.79 -3.59
CA LEU A 143 10.06 -7.82 -2.60
C LEU A 143 8.81 -8.09 -1.74
N ASP A 144 8.16 -9.20 -2.02
CA ASP A 144 6.91 -9.64 -1.40
C ASP A 144 7.13 -10.97 -0.64
N MET A 145 7.41 -10.99 0.65
CA MET A 145 7.40 -9.93 1.67
C MET A 145 8.82 -9.68 2.19
N PHE A 146 9.06 -8.45 2.65
CA PHE A 146 10.36 -8.07 3.22
C PHE A 146 10.75 -8.91 4.44
N ASP A 147 9.80 -9.20 5.32
CA ASP A 147 10.07 -10.00 6.52
C ASP A 147 10.58 -11.42 6.21
N ASN A 148 10.30 -11.97 5.02
CA ASN A 148 10.71 -13.33 4.64
C ASN A 148 12.21 -13.46 4.33
N ILE A 149 12.92 -12.36 4.03
CA ILE A 149 14.36 -12.38 3.81
C ILE A 149 15.16 -11.98 5.05
N ARG A 150 14.49 -11.45 6.07
CA ARG A 150 15.12 -11.00 7.31
C ARG A 150 15.49 -12.21 8.16
N ILE A 151 16.70 -12.21 8.69
CA ILE A 151 17.14 -13.22 9.66
C ILE A 151 16.59 -12.80 11.03
N LEU A 152 15.47 -13.40 11.41
CA LEU A 152 14.75 -13.06 12.65
C LEU A 152 14.77 -14.24 13.61
N ASN A 153 14.95 -13.95 14.89
CA ASN A 153 14.74 -14.88 15.99
C ASN A 153 13.70 -14.32 16.97
N GLU A 154 13.29 -15.10 17.96
CA GLU A 154 12.26 -14.69 18.92
C GLU A 154 12.62 -13.39 19.67
N TYR A 155 13.92 -13.09 19.86
CA TYR A 155 14.42 -11.93 20.60
C TYR A 155 14.46 -10.65 19.76
N ASN A 156 14.59 -10.76 18.42
CA ASN A 156 14.80 -9.59 17.56
C ASN A 156 13.62 -9.28 16.61
N LEU A 157 12.54 -10.08 16.65
CA LEU A 157 11.36 -9.92 15.80
C LEU A 157 10.77 -8.50 15.84
N TYR A 158 10.82 -7.83 16.98
CA TYR A 158 10.31 -6.48 17.20
C TYR A 158 11.42 -5.45 17.52
N ASN A 159 12.70 -5.84 17.33
CA ASN A 159 13.82 -4.96 17.61
C ASN A 159 13.94 -3.88 16.52
N ASN A 160 13.80 -2.61 16.94
CA ASN A 160 13.90 -1.48 16.03
C ASN A 160 15.33 -1.26 15.49
N GLU A 161 16.37 -1.67 16.23
CA GLU A 161 17.77 -1.58 15.79
C GLU A 161 18.04 -2.59 14.68
N LYS A 162 17.57 -3.83 14.85
CA LYS A 162 17.66 -4.86 13.79
C LYS A 162 16.91 -4.43 12.53
N LEU A 163 15.67 -3.91 12.67
CA LEU A 163 14.91 -3.39 11.54
C LEU A 163 15.65 -2.26 10.81
N ARG A 164 16.29 -1.38 11.56
CA ARG A 164 17.11 -0.30 10.98
C ARG A 164 18.30 -0.86 10.22
N SER A 165 19.05 -1.78 10.82
CA SER A 165 20.20 -2.43 10.19
C SER A 165 19.78 -3.15 8.90
N ASP A 166 18.67 -3.90 8.92
CA ASP A 166 18.13 -4.60 7.75
C ASP A 166 17.76 -3.62 6.61
N LEU A 167 17.10 -2.50 6.94
CA LEU A 167 16.76 -1.47 5.95
C LEU A 167 17.98 -0.73 5.41
N ASP A 168 18.97 -0.46 6.25
CA ASP A 168 20.20 0.18 5.82
C ASP A 168 20.98 -0.76 4.87
N CYS A 169 20.98 -2.07 5.12
CA CYS A 169 21.53 -3.07 4.20
C CYS A 169 20.80 -3.04 2.82
N VAL A 170 19.46 -3.06 2.80
CA VAL A 170 18.72 -3.01 1.53
C VAL A 170 18.97 -1.69 0.79
N LYS A 171 19.12 -0.56 1.50
CA LYS A 171 19.47 0.73 0.88
C LYS A 171 20.83 0.70 0.21
N GLU A 172 21.83 0.12 0.88
CA GLU A 172 23.18 0.01 0.29
C GLU A 172 23.14 -0.90 -0.95
N ILE A 173 22.43 -2.02 -0.91
CA ILE A 173 22.22 -2.89 -2.08
C ILE A 173 21.54 -2.08 -3.21
N ALA A 174 20.46 -1.39 -2.93
CA ALA A 174 19.74 -0.57 -3.91
C ALA A 174 20.67 0.48 -4.56
N LYS A 175 21.49 1.14 -3.73
CA LYS A 175 22.43 2.17 -4.17
C LYS A 175 23.57 1.59 -5.02
N ILE A 176 24.20 0.51 -4.57
CA ILE A 176 25.31 -0.15 -5.28
C ILE A 176 24.87 -0.64 -6.65
N LEU A 177 23.68 -1.26 -6.73
CA LEU A 177 23.15 -1.85 -7.96
C LEU A 177 22.33 -0.85 -8.79
N ASN A 178 22.15 0.37 -8.32
CA ASN A 178 21.34 1.42 -8.96
C ASN A 178 19.92 0.94 -9.30
N LEU A 179 19.26 0.28 -8.33
CA LEU A 179 17.92 -0.26 -8.44
C LEU A 179 16.95 0.50 -7.51
N HIS A 180 15.68 0.55 -7.89
CA HIS A 180 14.60 0.92 -6.98
C HIS A 180 14.01 -0.35 -6.37
N ILE A 181 14.03 -0.48 -5.05
CA ILE A 181 13.47 -1.66 -4.37
C ILE A 181 12.18 -1.27 -3.63
N LEU A 182 11.07 -1.85 -4.04
CA LEU A 182 9.77 -1.73 -3.36
C LEU A 182 9.60 -2.89 -2.39
N LEU A 183 9.60 -2.59 -1.11
CA LEU A 183 9.38 -3.56 -0.04
C LEU A 183 7.89 -3.67 0.28
N LEU A 184 7.36 -4.88 0.39
CA LEU A 184 6.02 -5.12 0.93
C LEU A 184 6.12 -5.55 2.39
N ASN A 185 5.27 -4.97 3.26
CA ASN A 185 5.23 -5.32 4.67
C ASN A 185 3.80 -5.30 5.22
N HIS A 186 3.57 -6.02 6.31
CA HIS A 186 2.30 -6.01 7.03
C HIS A 186 2.20 -4.86 8.02
N ASP A 187 0.96 -4.45 8.30
CA ASP A 187 0.67 -3.53 9.39
C ASP A 187 0.80 -4.22 10.75
N ARG A 188 1.09 -3.43 11.79
CA ARG A 188 0.99 -3.91 13.18
C ARG A 188 -0.47 -4.11 13.56
N LYS A 189 -0.74 -5.13 14.39
CA LYS A 189 -2.09 -5.49 14.87
C LYS A 189 -2.74 -4.48 15.82
N GLN A 190 -2.08 -3.41 16.24
CA GLN A 190 -2.62 -2.44 17.22
C GLN A 190 -2.98 -1.11 16.55
N GLY A 191 -4.22 -0.67 16.83
CA GLY A 191 -4.86 0.50 16.26
C GLY A 191 -4.08 1.80 16.43
N ALA A 192 -3.48 2.23 15.34
CA ALA A 192 -2.91 3.54 15.18
C ALA A 192 -3.85 4.41 14.34
N SER A 193 -3.86 5.70 14.60
CA SER A 193 -4.82 6.64 14.03
C SER A 193 -4.47 7.15 12.63
N ASN A 194 -3.27 6.87 12.11
CA ASN A 194 -2.85 7.28 10.76
C ASN A 194 -1.96 6.24 10.09
N ALA A 195 -1.83 6.32 8.74
CA ALA A 195 -1.09 5.38 7.91
C ALA A 195 0.38 5.20 8.33
N TYR A 196 1.05 6.27 8.71
CA TYR A 196 2.46 6.25 9.15
C TYR A 196 2.68 5.46 10.43
N ASN A 197 1.69 5.41 11.32
CA ASN A 197 1.78 4.74 12.61
C ASN A 197 1.33 3.27 12.54
N VAL A 198 0.59 2.89 11.51
CA VAL A 198 -0.02 1.55 11.36
C VAL A 198 0.99 0.53 10.84
N SER A 199 1.95 0.94 10.00
CA SER A 199 2.93 0.01 9.42
C SER A 199 3.78 -0.69 10.48
N ALA A 200 4.17 -1.93 10.23
CA ALA A 200 5.08 -2.67 11.10
C ALA A 200 6.43 -1.92 11.20
N GLY A 201 6.70 -1.29 12.34
CA GLY A 201 7.83 -0.37 12.55
C GLY A 201 7.38 1.07 12.84
N GLY A 202 6.13 1.44 12.49
CA GLY A 202 5.55 2.75 12.76
C GLY A 202 6.30 3.89 12.05
N THR A 203 6.17 5.10 12.56
CA THR A 203 6.85 6.30 12.06
C THR A 203 8.37 6.16 11.94
N LYS A 204 8.99 5.30 12.75
CA LYS A 204 10.43 5.03 12.66
C LYS A 204 10.83 4.38 11.36
N LEU A 205 10.06 3.37 10.89
CA LEU A 205 10.32 2.68 9.62
C LEU A 205 10.19 3.64 8.45
N VAL A 206 9.12 4.43 8.42
CA VAL A 206 8.90 5.44 7.37
C VAL A 206 10.04 6.47 7.35
N GLY A 207 10.53 6.89 8.51
CA GLY A 207 11.66 7.81 8.62
C GLY A 207 12.99 7.27 8.10
N LEU A 208 13.13 5.95 7.99
CA LEU A 208 14.32 5.28 7.46
C LEU A 208 14.30 5.15 5.92
N LEU A 209 13.16 5.29 5.28
CA LEU A 209 13.05 5.22 3.82
C LEU A 209 13.70 6.43 3.15
N ASN A 210 14.31 6.21 2.00
CA ASN A 210 14.80 7.28 1.12
C ASN A 210 13.94 7.43 -0.16
N GLY A 211 12.92 6.61 -0.33
CA GLY A 211 11.88 6.66 -1.35
C GLY A 211 10.50 6.94 -0.73
N SER A 212 9.47 6.35 -1.32
CA SER A 212 8.07 6.58 -0.96
C SER A 212 7.59 5.61 0.13
N PHE A 213 6.64 6.07 0.90
CA PHE A 213 5.77 5.26 1.74
C PHE A 213 4.39 5.19 1.08
N ILE A 214 3.88 3.98 0.89
CA ILE A 214 2.59 3.72 0.27
C ILE A 214 1.80 2.84 1.23
N HIS A 215 0.59 3.27 1.60
CA HIS A 215 -0.28 2.50 2.47
C HIS A 215 -1.59 2.17 1.78
N LEU A 216 -1.89 0.87 1.67
CA LEU A 216 -3.14 0.37 1.10
C LEU A 216 -4.10 0.00 2.22
N SER A 217 -5.24 0.66 2.30
CA SER A 217 -6.31 0.35 3.24
C SER A 217 -7.63 0.06 2.54
N ARG A 218 -8.47 -0.76 3.18
CA ARG A 218 -9.85 -1.02 2.75
C ARG A 218 -10.79 -0.81 3.93
N ALA A 219 -11.99 -0.30 3.67
CA ALA A 219 -12.98 -0.04 4.71
C ALA A 219 -13.49 -1.32 5.41
N GLY A 220 -13.30 -2.50 4.81
CA GLY A 220 -13.69 -3.79 5.40
C GLY A 220 -13.51 -4.97 4.43
N LEU A 221 -13.66 -6.19 4.95
CA LEU A 221 -13.65 -7.42 4.15
C LEU A 221 -14.82 -7.38 3.13
N GLY A 222 -14.48 -7.57 1.85
CA GLY A 222 -15.47 -7.59 0.75
C GLY A 222 -15.79 -6.22 0.15
N THR A 223 -15.26 -5.12 0.69
CA THR A 223 -15.37 -3.80 0.04
C THR A 223 -14.48 -3.76 -1.19
N LYS A 224 -15.02 -3.25 -2.28
CA LYS A 224 -14.27 -3.06 -3.52
C LYS A 224 -13.46 -1.76 -3.50
N VAL A 225 -13.86 -0.80 -2.66
CA VAL A 225 -13.17 0.49 -2.51
C VAL A 225 -11.98 0.35 -1.59
N ALA A 226 -10.89 0.97 -1.98
CA ALA A 226 -9.66 1.03 -1.21
C ALA A 226 -9.10 2.46 -1.27
N LYS A 227 -8.26 2.79 -0.28
CA LYS A 227 -7.46 4.01 -0.27
C LYS A 227 -5.99 3.66 -0.40
N ILE A 228 -5.30 4.39 -1.26
CA ILE A 228 -3.85 4.36 -1.37
C ILE A 228 -3.34 5.71 -0.87
N GLU A 229 -2.73 5.71 0.30
CA GLU A 229 -2.09 6.89 0.90
C GLU A 229 -0.61 6.85 0.54
N ILE A 230 -0.11 7.93 -0.05
CA ILE A 230 1.27 8.02 -0.54
C ILE A 230 1.94 9.23 0.09
N GLY A 231 3.17 9.05 0.53
CA GLY A 231 4.01 10.11 1.05
C GLY A 231 5.48 9.69 1.07
N GLY A 232 6.35 10.54 1.55
CA GLY A 232 7.78 10.22 1.65
C GLY A 232 8.68 11.43 1.40
N ARG A 233 10.00 11.18 1.38
CA ARG A 233 10.96 12.24 1.07
C ARG A 233 10.89 12.57 -0.42
N ASN A 234 10.69 13.84 -0.75
CA ASN A 234 10.59 14.36 -2.13
C ASN A 234 9.38 13.79 -2.92
N VAL A 235 8.35 13.31 -2.22
CA VAL A 235 7.08 12.85 -2.80
C VAL A 235 5.97 13.66 -2.15
N GLU A 236 5.12 14.27 -2.97
CA GLU A 236 3.94 15.00 -2.51
C GLU A 236 2.97 14.03 -1.82
N GLU A 237 2.49 14.39 -0.64
CA GLU A 237 1.48 13.59 0.06
C GLU A 237 0.17 13.61 -0.73
N GLN A 238 -0.37 12.43 -0.97
CA GLN A 238 -1.60 12.26 -1.73
C GLN A 238 -2.40 11.06 -1.25
N VAL A 239 -3.70 11.13 -1.42
CA VAL A 239 -4.64 10.05 -1.14
C VAL A 239 -5.42 9.75 -2.40
N LEU A 240 -5.41 8.49 -2.81
CA LEU A 240 -6.13 8.02 -3.99
C LEU A 240 -7.23 7.07 -3.53
N ASP A 241 -8.47 7.43 -3.83
CA ASP A 241 -9.59 6.51 -3.71
C ASP A 241 -9.66 5.67 -4.97
N VAL A 242 -9.63 4.35 -4.81
CA VAL A 242 -9.54 3.39 -5.91
C VAL A 242 -10.57 2.28 -5.74
N TYR A 243 -10.96 1.71 -6.86
CA TYR A 243 -11.85 0.57 -6.93
C TYR A 243 -11.04 -0.68 -7.31
N PHE A 244 -11.26 -1.78 -6.61
CA PHE A 244 -10.67 -3.08 -6.97
C PHE A 244 -11.61 -3.88 -7.85
N ASP A 245 -11.24 -4.06 -9.11
CA ASP A 245 -11.92 -4.99 -10.01
C ASP A 245 -11.38 -6.41 -9.82
N SER A 246 -12.22 -7.28 -9.28
CA SER A 246 -11.87 -8.69 -9.05
C SER A 246 -11.77 -9.52 -10.33
N LYS A 247 -12.34 -9.06 -11.45
CA LYS A 247 -12.28 -9.78 -12.72
C LYS A 247 -10.94 -9.59 -13.40
N THR A 248 -10.43 -8.35 -13.39
CA THR A 248 -9.12 -8.00 -13.96
C THR A 248 -8.00 -8.03 -12.93
N CYS A 249 -8.31 -8.19 -11.65
CA CYS A 249 -7.35 -8.06 -10.53
C CYS A 249 -6.61 -6.71 -10.53
N GLU A 250 -7.28 -5.63 -10.93
CA GLU A 250 -6.69 -4.30 -11.02
C GLU A 250 -7.34 -3.32 -10.05
N PHE A 251 -6.52 -2.39 -9.56
CA PHE A 251 -7.01 -1.19 -8.90
C PHE A 251 -7.23 -0.11 -9.96
N CYS A 252 -8.47 0.31 -10.08
CA CYS A 252 -8.91 1.27 -11.06
C CYS A 252 -9.33 2.58 -10.39
N LYS A 253 -9.34 3.68 -11.15
CA LYS A 253 -9.99 4.91 -10.72
C LYS A 253 -11.47 4.64 -10.46
N ILE A 254 -12.00 5.27 -9.44
CA ILE A 254 -13.43 5.28 -9.24
C ILE A 254 -14.02 6.19 -10.31
N PRO A 255 -14.93 5.70 -11.18
CA PRO A 255 -15.63 6.53 -12.13
C PRO A 255 -16.40 7.64 -11.42
N GLU A 256 -16.38 8.85 -11.97
CA GLU A 256 -17.08 10.01 -11.34
C GLU A 256 -18.58 9.76 -11.11
N ASN A 257 -19.20 8.95 -11.95
CA ASN A 257 -20.60 8.53 -11.84
C ASN A 257 -20.82 7.38 -10.83
N GLU A 258 -19.77 6.69 -10.38
CA GLU A 258 -19.86 5.61 -9.39
C GLU A 258 -19.45 6.07 -7.96
N LEU A 259 -18.94 7.29 -7.81
CA LEU A 259 -18.83 7.93 -6.51
C LEU A 259 -20.22 8.07 -5.84
N ASP A 260 -21.29 8.20 -6.64
CA ASP A 260 -22.68 8.18 -6.18
C ASP A 260 -23.21 6.76 -5.93
N ASP A 261 -22.56 5.69 -6.47
CA ASP A 261 -23.04 4.29 -6.39
C ASP A 261 -22.28 3.43 -5.37
N ILE A 262 -21.23 3.96 -4.75
CA ILE A 262 -20.30 3.17 -3.90
C ILE A 262 -20.94 2.62 -2.63
N ASP A 263 -21.99 3.20 -2.17
CA ASP A 263 -23.09 2.65 -1.40
C ASP A 263 -24.26 3.60 -1.52
N SER A 264 -25.08 3.41 -2.54
CA SER A 264 -26.28 4.25 -2.74
C SER A 264 -27.12 4.38 -1.48
N ASP A 265 -27.03 3.39 -0.59
CA ASP A 265 -27.69 3.41 0.70
C ASP A 265 -27.00 4.35 1.67
N ILE A 266 -25.68 4.38 1.72
CA ILE A 266 -24.90 5.33 2.54
C ILE A 266 -25.01 6.74 2.00
N ALA A 267 -25.00 6.94 0.68
CA ALA A 267 -25.22 8.23 0.06
C ALA A 267 -26.60 8.80 0.43
N LYS A 268 -27.66 7.98 0.43
CA LYS A 268 -29.00 8.39 0.88
C LYS A 268 -29.02 8.79 2.35
N ILE A 269 -28.32 8.04 3.21
CA ILE A 269 -28.20 8.36 4.63
C ILE A 269 -27.47 9.68 4.81
N ARG A 270 -26.32 9.86 4.13
CA ARG A 270 -25.55 11.09 4.15
C ARG A 270 -26.42 12.30 3.78
N ASN A 271 -27.06 12.24 2.62
CA ASN A 271 -27.95 13.31 2.16
C ASN A 271 -29.08 13.60 3.15
N TYR A 272 -29.66 12.53 3.71
CA TYR A 272 -30.71 12.68 4.72
C TYR A 272 -30.19 13.43 5.96
N ILE A 273 -29.02 13.08 6.48
CA ILE A 273 -28.43 13.72 7.67
C ILE A 273 -27.95 15.14 7.34
N GLN A 274 -27.37 15.39 6.16
CA GLN A 274 -27.00 16.74 5.73
C GLN A 274 -28.20 17.70 5.70
N ILE A 275 -29.37 17.21 5.26
CA ILE A 275 -30.63 18.01 5.22
C ILE A 275 -31.26 18.13 6.61
N ARG A 276 -31.36 17.03 7.35
CA ARG A 276 -32.11 16.97 8.62
C ARG A 276 -31.26 17.35 9.83
N LYS A 277 -29.95 17.40 9.69
CA LYS A 277 -28.91 17.65 10.70
C LYS A 277 -28.80 16.58 11.77
N GLU A 278 -29.87 15.88 12.10
CA GLU A 278 -29.89 14.83 13.13
C GLU A 278 -30.93 13.76 12.81
N PHE A 279 -30.59 12.51 13.21
CA PHE A 279 -31.53 11.39 13.27
C PHE A 279 -31.39 10.68 14.62
N HIS A 280 -32.55 10.32 15.21
CA HIS A 280 -32.64 9.55 16.41
C HIS A 280 -33.70 8.46 16.24
N GLY A 281 -33.31 7.17 16.28
CA GLY A 281 -34.24 6.07 16.07
C GLY A 281 -33.60 4.72 15.86
N THR A 282 -34.40 3.75 15.41
CA THR A 282 -33.93 2.41 15.03
C THR A 282 -33.43 2.39 13.59
N MET A 283 -32.67 1.39 13.21
CA MET A 283 -32.24 1.20 11.80
C MET A 283 -33.44 0.99 10.87
N SER A 284 -34.54 0.38 11.37
CA SER A 284 -35.80 0.26 10.62
C SER A 284 -36.42 1.64 10.31
N ALA A 285 -36.46 2.52 11.30
CA ALA A 285 -36.95 3.88 11.11
C ALA A 285 -36.07 4.69 10.14
N LEU A 286 -34.75 4.49 10.20
CA LEU A 286 -33.82 5.11 9.25
C LEU A 286 -34.05 4.62 7.82
N CYS A 287 -34.19 3.30 7.62
CA CYS A 287 -34.57 2.74 6.32
C CYS A 287 -35.86 3.37 5.77
N ALA A 288 -36.90 3.44 6.59
CA ALA A 288 -38.18 4.01 6.18
C ALA A 288 -38.05 5.49 5.78
N GLN A 289 -37.28 6.27 6.54
CA GLN A 289 -37.13 7.73 6.31
C GLN A 289 -36.19 8.03 5.12
N THR A 290 -35.26 7.14 4.81
CA THR A 290 -34.32 7.30 3.67
C THR A 290 -34.79 6.57 2.41
N GLY A 291 -35.94 5.85 2.48
CA GLY A 291 -36.45 5.06 1.35
C GLY A 291 -35.61 3.85 1.01
N LEU A 292 -34.86 3.28 1.98
CA LEU A 292 -34.02 2.12 1.77
C LEU A 292 -34.84 0.82 1.90
N THR A 293 -34.61 -0.11 0.96
CA THR A 293 -35.29 -1.42 0.89
C THR A 293 -34.45 -2.56 1.45
N ILE A 294 -33.46 -2.26 2.30
CA ILE A 294 -32.56 -3.25 2.91
C ILE A 294 -32.98 -3.59 4.34
N SER A 295 -32.51 -4.74 4.84
CA SER A 295 -32.76 -5.14 6.23
C SER A 295 -32.00 -4.28 7.23
N GLU A 296 -32.55 -4.12 8.45
CA GLU A 296 -31.90 -3.41 9.57
C GLU A 296 -30.49 -3.92 9.86
N CYS A 297 -30.29 -5.25 9.83
CA CYS A 297 -28.99 -5.88 10.04
C CYS A 297 -28.00 -5.51 8.92
N SER A 298 -28.47 -5.46 7.68
CA SER A 298 -27.69 -5.06 6.53
C SER A 298 -27.28 -3.60 6.64
N LEU A 299 -28.22 -2.71 6.96
CA LEU A 299 -27.96 -1.29 7.15
C LEU A 299 -26.96 -1.04 8.29
N GLY A 300 -27.14 -1.71 9.43
CA GLY A 300 -26.21 -1.59 10.55
C GLY A 300 -24.78 -2.02 10.20
N LYS A 301 -24.62 -3.09 9.41
CA LYS A 301 -23.31 -3.51 8.89
C LYS A 301 -22.72 -2.47 7.92
N LYS A 302 -23.54 -1.95 7.00
CA LYS A 302 -23.12 -0.92 6.03
C LYS A 302 -22.66 0.36 6.74
N ILE A 303 -23.40 0.86 7.70
CA ILE A 303 -23.02 2.03 8.50
C ILE A 303 -21.72 1.76 9.25
N ASN A 304 -21.57 0.61 9.92
CA ASN A 304 -20.34 0.27 10.62
C ASN A 304 -19.13 0.17 9.69
N ASN A 305 -19.31 -0.36 8.49
CA ASN A 305 -18.22 -0.46 7.50
C ASN A 305 -17.83 0.91 6.92
N ASN A 306 -18.73 1.90 6.99
CA ASN A 306 -18.53 3.24 6.45
C ASN A 306 -18.44 4.33 7.55
N LEU A 307 -18.23 3.96 8.83
CA LEU A 307 -18.16 4.93 9.92
C LEU A 307 -17.12 6.01 9.70
N LYS A 308 -15.91 5.63 9.26
CA LYS A 308 -14.83 6.58 8.99
C LYS A 308 -15.17 7.54 7.84
N LEU A 309 -15.87 7.05 6.82
CA LEU A 309 -16.36 7.90 5.71
C LEU A 309 -17.38 8.90 6.22
N LEU A 310 -18.37 8.45 6.99
CA LEU A 310 -19.38 9.32 7.58
C LEU A 310 -18.73 10.35 8.54
N GLU A 311 -17.76 9.93 9.35
CA GLU A 311 -17.01 10.83 10.24
C GLU A 311 -16.18 11.86 9.47
N SER A 312 -15.53 11.47 8.37
CA SER A 312 -14.77 12.42 7.51
C SER A 312 -15.66 13.44 6.81
N GLU A 313 -16.96 13.17 6.70
CA GLU A 313 -17.99 14.06 6.17
C GLU A 313 -18.76 14.79 7.29
N GLY A 314 -18.22 14.80 8.51
CA GLY A 314 -18.82 15.47 9.66
C GLY A 314 -20.04 14.77 10.24
N ILE A 315 -20.28 13.49 9.92
CA ILE A 315 -21.43 12.74 10.44
C ILE A 315 -21.00 11.79 11.55
N SER A 316 -21.37 12.09 12.79
CA SER A 316 -21.18 11.21 13.94
C SER A 316 -22.31 10.18 14.02
N CYS A 317 -21.95 8.91 14.19
CA CYS A 317 -22.90 7.82 14.41
C CYS A 317 -22.65 7.15 15.77
N LYS A 318 -23.59 7.26 16.71
CA LYS A 318 -23.49 6.69 18.05
C LYS A 318 -24.67 5.76 18.34
N ARG A 319 -24.35 4.60 18.91
CA ARG A 319 -25.35 3.70 19.48
C ARG A 319 -25.69 4.17 20.91
N ILE A 320 -26.96 4.43 21.19
CA ILE A 320 -27.36 5.08 22.43
C ILE A 320 -27.72 4.06 23.52
N SER A 321 -28.28 2.96 23.26
CA SER A 321 -28.55 1.79 24.10
C SER A 321 -29.76 1.02 23.59
N GLY A 322 -29.95 -0.25 24.01
CA GLY A 322 -31.12 -1.03 23.60
C GLY A 322 -31.85 -1.50 24.83
N HIS A 323 -33.10 -1.08 24.95
CA HIS A 323 -34.10 -1.75 25.78
C HIS A 323 -35.19 -2.33 24.88
N ARG A 324 -36.09 -3.11 25.41
CA ARG A 324 -37.12 -3.99 24.79
C ARG A 324 -37.65 -3.69 23.38
N ASN A 325 -37.39 -2.49 22.81
CA ASN A 325 -37.88 -2.04 21.49
C ASN A 325 -36.79 -1.89 20.41
N GLY A 326 -35.66 -2.59 20.55
CA GLY A 326 -34.60 -2.54 19.55
C GLY A 326 -33.43 -1.60 19.90
N ARG A 327 -32.41 -1.61 19.03
CA ARG A 327 -31.19 -0.80 19.19
C ARG A 327 -31.44 0.61 18.66
N LEU A 328 -31.24 1.63 19.52
CA LEU A 328 -31.36 3.05 19.13
C LEU A 328 -29.99 3.60 18.69
N TYR A 329 -30.03 4.37 17.64
CA TYR A 329 -28.87 5.05 17.06
C TYR A 329 -29.15 6.56 16.95
N ARG A 330 -28.08 7.33 17.08
CA ARG A 330 -28.07 8.77 16.86
C ARG A 330 -27.04 9.08 15.80
N LEU A 331 -27.48 9.68 14.69
CA LEU A 331 -26.62 10.22 13.65
C LEU A 331 -26.76 11.74 13.69
N THR A 332 -25.65 12.46 13.78
CA THR A 332 -25.63 13.93 13.85
C THR A 332 -24.59 14.49 12.92
N LEU A 333 -24.94 15.55 12.19
CA LEU A 333 -23.96 16.37 11.50
C LEU A 333 -23.22 17.19 12.57
N MET A 334 -21.88 17.10 12.58
CA MET A 334 -21.03 17.90 13.45
C MET A 334 -20.87 19.27 12.79
N ASP A 335 -21.05 20.34 13.56
CA ASP A 335 -20.75 21.68 13.09
C ASP A 335 -19.22 21.81 12.91
N GLU A 336 -18.79 22.43 11.82
CA GLU A 336 -17.39 22.83 11.64
C GLU A 336 -17.11 23.96 12.64
N ASP A 337 -16.27 23.68 13.65
CA ASP A 337 -15.71 24.69 14.54
C ASP A 337 -14.62 25.54 13.84
#